data_179787040c88bcd29cff8e7c8d948e6d
#
_entry.id   179787040c88bcd29cff8e7c8d948e6d
#
_cell.length_a   1.000
_cell.length_b   1.000
_cell.length_c   1.000
_cell.angle_alpha   90.00
_cell.angle_beta   90.00
_cell.angle_gamma   90.00
#
_symmetry.space_group_name_H-M   'P 1'
#
loop_
_entity.id
_entity.type
_entity.pdbx_description
1 polymer ?
#
loop_
_entity_poly.entity_id
_entity_poly.type
_entity_poly.pdbx_seq_one_letter_code
_entity_poly.pdbx_strand_id
1 'polypeptide(L)'
;KAAFESKYMEVVELTPDHPNFQEQVRVEVQRSQEEIIRKVGLLQKALADDTFSEDIEFTTFFKALHTSLHLYQPLLYLGAHTEVDLITISPVALNEGEMRFVDHLRKHHAKHPEQFENKRLFLLRNRSRKGIGFFEANNFYPDFILWLIDDNSNVQNVAFVDPKGLRNVSGMEHPKIMFHKVLKEKIEKELNDPSIDLHSFIVSPTKYDDLRHWRGTTTIASFNKKNVYFQNEQAEEYVGLMLGRMLQ
;
A
#
# COMPACT_ATOMS: atom_id res chain seq x y z
N LYS A 1 -16.99 -2.16 20.06
CA LYS A 1 -16.36 -2.52 18.79
C LYS A 1 -17.23 -2.06 17.61
N ALA A 2 -18.51 -2.52 17.54
CA ALA A 2 -19.44 -2.11 16.48
C ALA A 2 -19.67 -0.58 16.43
N ALA A 3 -19.77 0.10 17.57
CA ALA A 3 -19.91 1.56 17.65
C ALA A 3 -18.63 2.28 17.17
N PHE A 4 -17.46 1.70 17.41
CA PHE A 4 -16.19 2.20 16.90
C PHE A 4 -16.14 2.08 15.37
N GLU A 5 -16.44 0.89 14.85
CA GLU A 5 -16.45 0.62 13.40
C GLU A 5 -17.39 1.56 12.65
N SER A 6 -18.60 1.80 13.17
CA SER A 6 -19.57 2.70 12.54
C SER A 6 -19.18 4.18 12.58
N LYS A 7 -18.35 4.60 13.54
CA LYS A 7 -17.97 6.00 13.74
C LYS A 7 -16.69 6.39 13.02
N TYR A 8 -15.71 5.47 12.93
CA TYR A 8 -14.36 5.81 12.47
C TYR A 8 -13.92 5.06 11.22
N MET A 9 -14.47 3.89 10.97
CA MET A 9 -14.04 3.02 9.87
C MET A 9 -15.24 2.41 9.16
N GLU A 10 -15.15 2.36 7.83
CA GLU A 10 -15.95 1.45 7.03
C GLU A 10 -15.16 0.15 6.91
N VAL A 11 -15.58 -0.87 7.63
CA VAL A 11 -14.91 -2.18 7.64
C VAL A 11 -15.76 -3.19 6.91
N VAL A 12 -15.17 -3.85 5.92
CA VAL A 12 -15.74 -5.03 5.27
C VAL A 12 -15.14 -6.26 5.93
N GLU A 13 -15.98 -7.07 6.58
CA GLU A 13 -15.55 -8.38 7.08
C GLU A 13 -15.19 -9.29 5.90
N LEU A 14 -13.92 -9.70 5.82
CA LEU A 14 -13.42 -10.62 4.81
C LEU A 14 -13.30 -12.01 5.43
N THR A 15 -14.10 -12.95 4.92
CA THR A 15 -13.95 -14.37 5.20
C THR A 15 -13.41 -15.06 3.96
N PRO A 16 -12.76 -16.25 4.06
CA PRO A 16 -12.28 -16.98 2.88
C PRO A 16 -13.35 -17.22 1.81
N ASP A 17 -14.62 -17.33 2.20
CA ASP A 17 -15.74 -17.55 1.29
C ASP A 17 -16.46 -16.25 0.89
N HIS A 18 -16.03 -15.09 1.42
CA HIS A 18 -16.68 -13.82 1.10
C HIS A 18 -16.33 -13.37 -0.32
N PRO A 19 -17.31 -12.90 -1.14
CA PRO A 19 -17.05 -12.47 -2.52
C PRO A 19 -15.97 -11.38 -2.66
N ASN A 20 -15.77 -10.55 -1.64
CA ASN A 20 -14.73 -9.52 -1.62
C ASN A 20 -13.34 -10.08 -1.33
N PHE A 21 -13.22 -11.29 -0.79
CA PHE A 21 -11.94 -11.95 -0.54
C PHE A 21 -11.37 -12.55 -1.85
N GLN A 22 -12.24 -13.05 -2.69
CA GLN A 22 -11.89 -13.54 -4.03
C GLN A 22 -11.98 -12.37 -5.02
N GLU A 23 -10.97 -11.54 -5.04
CA GLU A 23 -10.93 -10.43 -5.98
C GLU A 23 -10.68 -10.92 -7.41
N GLN A 24 -11.68 -10.84 -8.25
CA GLN A 24 -11.51 -11.07 -9.67
C GLN A 24 -10.82 -9.84 -10.30
N VAL A 25 -9.61 -10.04 -10.77
CA VAL A 25 -8.93 -9.05 -11.58
C VAL A 25 -9.38 -9.23 -13.04
N ARG A 26 -10.03 -8.22 -13.57
CA ARG A 26 -10.46 -8.19 -14.97
C ARG A 26 -9.50 -7.33 -15.79
N VAL A 27 -8.91 -7.94 -16.81
CA VAL A 27 -8.06 -7.25 -17.78
C VAL A 27 -8.77 -7.28 -19.13
N GLU A 28 -9.05 -6.10 -19.67
CA GLU A 28 -9.60 -5.92 -21.02
C GLU A 28 -8.46 -5.39 -21.91
N VAL A 29 -8.21 -6.09 -23.02
CA VAL A 29 -7.14 -5.75 -23.96
C VAL A 29 -7.74 -5.66 -25.35
N GLN A 30 -7.38 -4.62 -26.12
CA GLN A 30 -7.82 -4.53 -27.52
C GLN A 30 -7.29 -5.71 -28.34
N ARG A 31 -8.13 -6.22 -29.25
CA ARG A 31 -7.81 -7.42 -30.07
C ARG A 31 -6.54 -7.28 -30.92
N SER A 32 -6.15 -6.07 -31.26
CA SER A 32 -4.91 -5.78 -31.98
C SER A 32 -3.62 -6.05 -31.17
N GLN A 33 -3.72 -6.23 -29.85
CA GLN A 33 -2.61 -6.45 -28.94
C GLN A 33 -2.37 -7.96 -28.68
N GLU A 34 -2.13 -8.73 -29.74
CA GLU A 34 -2.05 -10.20 -29.67
C GLU A 34 -1.00 -10.70 -28.67
N GLU A 35 0.18 -10.06 -28.62
CA GLU A 35 1.26 -10.45 -27.72
C GLU A 35 0.89 -10.22 -26.24
N ILE A 36 0.21 -9.13 -25.92
CA ILE A 36 -0.30 -8.86 -24.58
C ILE A 36 -1.36 -9.89 -24.20
N ILE A 37 -2.31 -10.15 -25.10
CA ILE A 37 -3.36 -11.16 -24.90
C ILE A 37 -2.73 -12.53 -24.62
N ARG A 38 -1.74 -12.94 -25.43
CA ARG A 38 -1.02 -14.20 -25.24
C ARG A 38 -0.36 -14.28 -23.85
N LYS A 39 0.35 -13.22 -23.42
CA LYS A 39 1.02 -13.18 -22.12
C LYS A 39 0.03 -13.15 -20.96
N VAL A 40 -1.10 -12.43 -21.08
CA VAL A 40 -2.17 -12.47 -20.06
C VAL A 40 -2.73 -13.88 -19.92
N GLY A 41 -2.91 -14.60 -21.04
CA GLY A 41 -3.31 -16.02 -21.02
C GLY A 41 -2.29 -16.92 -20.30
N LEU A 42 -0.97 -16.67 -20.46
CA LEU A 42 0.06 -17.39 -19.72
C LEU A 42 0.00 -17.09 -18.21
N LEU A 43 -0.20 -15.84 -17.82
CA LEU A 43 -0.43 -15.47 -16.41
C LEU A 43 -1.65 -16.19 -15.84
N GLN A 44 -2.78 -16.17 -16.57
CA GLN A 44 -4.00 -16.85 -16.13
C GLN A 44 -3.76 -18.34 -15.89
N LYS A 45 -3.03 -18.99 -16.78
CA LYS A 45 -2.65 -20.40 -16.63
C LYS A 45 -1.72 -20.60 -15.42
N ALA A 46 -0.70 -19.77 -15.26
CA ALA A 46 0.25 -19.87 -14.14
C ALA A 46 -0.45 -19.68 -12.78
N LEU A 47 -1.46 -18.82 -12.70
CA LEU A 47 -2.30 -18.66 -11.50
C LEU A 47 -3.19 -19.88 -11.25
N ALA A 48 -3.78 -20.46 -12.29
CA ALA A 48 -4.61 -21.66 -12.17
C ALA A 48 -3.80 -22.90 -11.76
N ASP A 49 -2.56 -23.01 -12.23
CA ASP A 49 -1.65 -24.12 -11.96
C ASP A 49 -0.78 -23.89 -10.70
N ASP A 50 -0.99 -22.78 -9.97
CA ASP A 50 -0.19 -22.34 -8.80
C ASP A 50 1.34 -22.30 -9.10
N THR A 51 1.69 -21.86 -10.31
CA THR A 51 3.08 -21.75 -10.78
C THR A 51 3.55 -20.32 -10.97
N PHE A 52 2.72 -19.33 -10.64
CA PHE A 52 3.10 -17.92 -10.69
C PHE A 52 4.08 -17.60 -9.57
N SER A 53 5.37 -17.46 -9.88
CA SER A 53 6.47 -17.30 -8.92
C SER A 53 7.37 -16.10 -9.20
N GLU A 54 7.20 -15.44 -10.35
CA GLU A 54 8.03 -14.32 -10.79
C GLU A 54 7.17 -13.23 -11.43
N ASP A 55 7.72 -12.00 -11.48
CA ASP A 55 7.07 -10.89 -12.19
C ASP A 55 6.96 -11.22 -13.69
N ILE A 56 5.82 -10.90 -14.29
CA ILE A 56 5.63 -11.02 -15.74
C ILE A 56 5.55 -9.62 -16.35
N GLU A 57 6.45 -9.33 -17.26
CA GLU A 57 6.44 -8.09 -18.03
C GLU A 57 5.69 -8.30 -19.35
N PHE A 58 4.50 -7.70 -19.46
CA PHE A 58 3.73 -7.71 -20.71
C PHE A 58 4.30 -6.67 -21.67
N THR A 59 4.53 -5.46 -21.15
CA THR A 59 5.19 -4.35 -21.82
C THR A 59 6.01 -3.57 -20.78
N THR A 60 6.74 -2.54 -21.21
CA THR A 60 7.49 -1.65 -20.30
C THR A 60 6.60 -0.93 -19.28
N PHE A 61 5.33 -0.73 -19.60
CA PHE A 61 4.35 -0.02 -18.78
C PHE A 61 3.25 -0.93 -18.19
N PHE A 62 3.22 -2.22 -18.53
CA PHE A 62 2.25 -3.17 -17.99
C PHE A 62 2.94 -4.42 -17.46
N LYS A 63 2.76 -4.72 -16.18
CA LYS A 63 3.41 -5.84 -15.47
C LYS A 63 2.45 -6.52 -14.49
N ALA A 64 2.67 -7.81 -14.26
CA ALA A 64 2.14 -8.53 -13.12
C ALA A 64 3.27 -8.72 -12.10
N LEU A 65 3.05 -8.26 -10.88
CA LEU A 65 4.02 -8.36 -9.79
C LEU A 65 3.69 -9.58 -8.93
N HIS A 66 4.69 -10.43 -8.72
CA HIS A 66 4.63 -11.52 -7.74
C HIS A 66 5.18 -11.03 -6.40
N THR A 67 4.46 -11.30 -5.32
CA THR A 67 4.98 -11.11 -3.96
C THR A 67 4.23 -11.99 -2.97
N SER A 68 4.97 -12.79 -2.21
CA SER A 68 4.42 -13.62 -1.12
C SER A 68 3.86 -12.80 0.05
N LEU A 69 4.17 -11.51 0.11
CA LEU A 69 3.68 -10.61 1.16
C LEU A 69 2.22 -10.21 0.95
N HIS A 70 1.75 -10.17 -0.31
CA HIS A 70 0.39 -9.74 -0.60
C HIS A 70 -0.61 -10.87 -0.42
N LEU A 71 -1.76 -10.55 0.21
CA LEU A 71 -2.79 -11.53 0.55
C LEU A 71 -3.47 -12.18 -0.65
N TYR A 72 -3.41 -11.55 -1.80
CA TYR A 72 -3.90 -12.13 -3.07
C TYR A 72 -2.98 -11.78 -4.23
N GLN A 73 -3.05 -12.58 -5.31
CA GLN A 73 -2.26 -12.37 -6.52
C GLN A 73 -3.15 -12.43 -7.77
N PRO A 74 -2.73 -11.76 -8.84
CA PRO A 74 -1.55 -10.93 -9.00
C PRO A 74 -1.80 -9.48 -8.58
N LEU A 75 -0.73 -8.73 -8.27
CA LEU A 75 -0.75 -7.28 -8.29
C LEU A 75 -0.41 -6.80 -9.71
N LEU A 76 -1.31 -6.08 -10.35
CA LEU A 76 -1.07 -5.54 -11.69
C LEU A 76 -0.63 -4.08 -11.61
N TYR A 77 0.41 -3.74 -12.35
CA TYR A 77 0.90 -2.38 -12.57
C TYR A 77 0.56 -1.94 -13.99
N LEU A 78 0.02 -0.75 -14.12
CA LEU A 78 -0.18 -0.06 -15.39
C LEU A 78 0.33 1.37 -15.27
N GLY A 79 1.50 1.63 -15.85
CA GLY A 79 2.12 2.96 -15.88
C GLY A 79 1.42 3.91 -16.84
N ALA A 80 1.76 5.19 -16.72
CA ALA A 80 1.31 6.19 -17.67
C ALA A 80 1.89 5.88 -19.07
N HIS A 81 1.03 5.79 -20.06
CA HIS A 81 1.37 5.59 -21.47
C HIS A 81 0.43 6.39 -22.36
N THR A 82 0.84 6.64 -23.60
CA THR A 82 0.07 7.43 -24.57
C THR A 82 -1.13 6.69 -25.17
N GLU A 83 -1.19 5.37 -24.96
CA GLU A 83 -2.20 4.47 -25.54
C GLU A 83 -3.20 4.01 -24.48
N VAL A 84 -3.82 4.97 -23.77
CA VAL A 84 -4.70 4.76 -22.61
C VAL A 84 -5.84 3.77 -22.88
N ASP A 85 -6.31 3.71 -24.12
CA ASP A 85 -7.50 2.91 -24.49
C ASP A 85 -7.19 1.45 -24.86
N LEU A 86 -5.92 1.03 -24.87
CA LEU A 86 -5.56 -0.34 -25.28
C LEU A 86 -5.79 -1.38 -24.19
N ILE A 87 -5.67 -0.97 -22.92
CA ILE A 87 -5.76 -1.86 -21.76
C ILE A 87 -6.59 -1.21 -20.67
N THR A 88 -7.60 -1.93 -20.18
CA THR A 88 -8.38 -1.55 -19.01
C THR A 88 -8.27 -2.61 -17.94
N ILE A 89 -8.02 -2.22 -16.69
CA ILE A 89 -7.84 -3.14 -15.56
C ILE A 89 -8.82 -2.77 -14.44
N SER A 90 -9.55 -3.74 -13.96
CA SER A 90 -10.47 -3.61 -12.83
C SER A 90 -10.24 -4.74 -11.81
N PRO A 91 -10.03 -4.42 -10.54
CA PRO A 91 -9.84 -3.08 -9.95
C PRO A 91 -8.65 -2.35 -10.56
N VAL A 92 -8.62 -1.02 -10.41
CA VAL A 92 -7.57 -0.17 -11.00
C VAL A 92 -6.18 -0.70 -10.65
N ALA A 93 -5.31 -0.84 -11.66
CA ALA A 93 -3.94 -1.28 -11.48
C ALA A 93 -3.13 -0.32 -10.59
N LEU A 94 -2.00 -0.79 -10.09
CA LEU A 94 -1.03 0.05 -9.37
C LEU A 94 -0.53 1.15 -10.30
N ASN A 95 -0.42 2.36 -9.77
CA ASN A 95 0.34 3.43 -10.41
C ASN A 95 1.84 3.28 -10.10
N GLU A 96 2.67 4.16 -10.67
CA GLU A 96 4.13 4.11 -10.50
C GLU A 96 4.58 4.23 -9.04
N GLY A 97 3.96 5.13 -8.25
CA GLY A 97 4.29 5.33 -6.84
C GLY A 97 3.92 4.11 -5.98
N GLU A 98 2.76 3.52 -6.25
CA GLU A 98 2.29 2.30 -5.60
C GLU A 98 3.17 1.09 -5.98
N MET A 99 3.49 0.93 -7.26
CA MET A 99 4.37 -0.15 -7.73
C MET A 99 5.75 -0.03 -7.09
N ARG A 100 6.32 1.17 -7.03
CA ARG A 100 7.63 1.43 -6.41
C ARG A 100 7.62 1.12 -4.91
N PHE A 101 6.53 1.42 -4.20
CA PHE A 101 6.37 1.04 -2.80
C PHE A 101 6.41 -0.49 -2.62
N VAL A 102 5.66 -1.23 -3.41
CA VAL A 102 5.65 -2.71 -3.37
C VAL A 102 7.04 -3.27 -3.66
N ASP A 103 7.73 -2.73 -4.66
CA ASP A 103 9.08 -3.17 -5.03
C ASP A 103 10.12 -2.89 -3.93
N HIS A 104 10.08 -1.71 -3.32
CA HIS A 104 10.95 -1.37 -2.19
C HIS A 104 10.66 -2.26 -0.97
N LEU A 105 9.39 -2.54 -0.67
CA LEU A 105 9.00 -3.43 0.42
C LEU A 105 9.52 -4.86 0.20
N ARG A 106 9.35 -5.42 -1.01
CA ARG A 106 9.87 -6.74 -1.38
C ARG A 106 11.39 -6.82 -1.23
N LYS A 107 12.10 -5.82 -1.77
CA LYS A 107 13.57 -5.74 -1.70
C LYS A 107 14.05 -5.65 -0.26
N HIS A 108 13.41 -4.82 0.55
CA HIS A 108 13.78 -4.69 1.96
C HIS A 108 13.55 -6.00 2.71
N HIS A 109 12.39 -6.64 2.51
CA HIS A 109 12.07 -7.93 3.14
C HIS A 109 13.08 -9.03 2.77
N ALA A 110 13.47 -9.10 1.48
CA ALA A 110 14.45 -10.08 1.01
C ALA A 110 15.88 -9.80 1.52
N LYS A 111 16.25 -8.51 1.69
CA LYS A 111 17.58 -8.08 2.10
C LYS A 111 17.81 -8.15 3.61
N HIS A 112 16.74 -8.09 4.40
CA HIS A 112 16.78 -8.02 5.86
C HIS A 112 15.91 -9.10 6.52
N PRO A 113 16.12 -10.41 6.23
CA PRO A 113 15.31 -11.49 6.80
C PRO A 113 15.38 -11.53 8.33
N GLU A 114 16.48 -11.08 8.93
CA GLU A 114 16.68 -10.99 10.38
C GLU A 114 15.66 -10.09 11.09
N GLN A 115 15.13 -9.07 10.41
CA GLN A 115 14.10 -8.17 10.97
C GLN A 115 12.74 -8.86 11.12
N PHE A 116 12.54 -9.96 10.41
CA PHE A 116 11.28 -10.71 10.36
C PHE A 116 11.37 -12.06 11.08
N GLU A 117 12.45 -12.29 11.84
CA GLU A 117 12.55 -13.48 12.68
C GLU A 117 11.44 -13.47 13.75
N ASN A 118 10.64 -14.53 13.80
CA ASN A 118 9.42 -14.64 14.60
C ASN A 118 8.37 -13.55 14.33
N LYS A 119 8.37 -12.98 13.11
CA LYS A 119 7.38 -11.99 12.68
C LYS A 119 6.84 -12.34 11.31
N ARG A 120 5.56 -12.10 11.12
CA ARG A 120 4.89 -12.28 9.83
C ARG A 120 4.48 -10.93 9.27
N LEU A 121 4.93 -10.65 8.06
CA LEU A 121 4.59 -9.43 7.34
C LEU A 121 3.57 -9.74 6.25
N PHE A 122 2.46 -9.01 6.25
CA PHE A 122 1.41 -9.12 5.25
C PHE A 122 1.11 -7.75 4.65
N LEU A 123 0.80 -7.74 3.38
CA LEU A 123 0.38 -6.57 2.62
C LEU A 123 -1.01 -6.81 2.04
N LEU A 124 -1.89 -5.80 2.09
CA LEU A 124 -3.14 -5.76 1.36
C LEU A 124 -3.25 -4.46 0.60
N ARG A 125 -3.51 -4.53 -0.70
CA ARG A 125 -3.96 -3.38 -1.46
C ARG A 125 -5.40 -3.06 -1.09
N ASN A 126 -5.61 -1.89 -0.53
CA ASN A 126 -6.92 -1.42 -0.11
C ASN A 126 -7.70 -0.82 -1.29
N ARG A 127 -9.01 -0.96 -1.28
CA ARG A 127 -9.88 -0.36 -2.31
C ARG A 127 -10.40 1.00 -1.84
N SER A 128 -10.16 2.02 -2.65
CA SER A 128 -10.78 3.33 -2.43
C SER A 128 -12.30 3.21 -2.42
N ARG A 129 -12.95 3.79 -1.41
CA ARG A 129 -14.41 3.82 -1.21
C ARG A 129 -15.12 2.47 -0.98
N LYS A 130 -14.38 1.35 -0.95
CA LYS A 130 -14.94 0.00 -0.71
C LYS A 130 -14.19 -0.79 0.35
N GLY A 131 -12.97 -0.40 0.66
CA GLY A 131 -12.15 -1.00 1.69
C GLY A 131 -12.19 -0.20 3.00
N ILE A 132 -11.10 -0.29 3.77
CA ILE A 132 -10.94 0.43 5.03
C ILE A 132 -10.72 1.92 4.74
N GLY A 133 -11.52 2.77 5.37
CA GLY A 133 -11.44 4.21 5.24
C GLY A 133 -11.72 4.94 6.56
N PHE A 134 -11.26 6.18 6.66
CA PHE A 134 -11.33 6.98 7.87
C PHE A 134 -12.03 8.32 7.61
N PHE A 135 -13.22 8.48 8.15
CA PHE A 135 -14.01 9.69 7.97
C PHE A 135 -13.37 10.92 8.63
N GLU A 136 -12.69 10.75 9.74
CA GLU A 136 -12.04 11.83 10.49
C GLU A 136 -10.84 12.45 9.74
N ALA A 137 -10.26 11.75 8.80
CA ALA A 137 -9.19 12.23 7.94
C ALA A 137 -9.71 12.70 6.56
N ASN A 138 -10.89 13.31 6.49
CA ASN A 138 -11.55 13.74 5.26
C ASN A 138 -11.78 12.59 4.26
N ASN A 139 -12.40 11.51 4.72
CA ASN A 139 -12.63 10.29 3.93
C ASN A 139 -11.32 9.73 3.36
N PHE A 140 -10.33 9.58 4.22
CA PHE A 140 -9.05 9.00 3.85
C PHE A 140 -9.17 7.50 3.65
N TYR A 141 -8.85 7.03 2.48
CA TYR A 141 -8.68 5.61 2.14
C TYR A 141 -7.20 5.40 1.82
N PRO A 142 -6.43 4.72 2.69
CA PRO A 142 -5.05 4.38 2.38
C PRO A 142 -5.00 3.42 1.18
N ASP A 143 -3.97 3.48 0.36
CA ASP A 143 -3.83 2.57 -0.78
C ASP A 143 -3.40 1.17 -0.35
N PHE A 144 -2.66 1.06 0.78
CA PHE A 144 -2.23 -0.21 1.34
C PHE A 144 -2.44 -0.29 2.83
N ILE A 145 -2.64 -1.53 3.28
CA ILE A 145 -2.60 -1.90 4.69
C ILE A 145 -1.48 -2.92 4.86
N LEU A 146 -0.60 -2.66 5.80
CA LEU A 146 0.54 -3.50 6.13
C LEU A 146 0.35 -4.04 7.54
N TRP A 147 0.46 -5.34 7.74
CA TRP A 147 0.44 -5.98 9.05
C TRP A 147 1.79 -6.60 9.34
N LEU A 148 2.33 -6.28 10.50
CA LEU A 148 3.49 -6.93 11.07
C LEU A 148 3.06 -7.57 12.40
N ILE A 149 2.96 -8.89 12.40
CA ILE A 149 2.53 -9.68 13.56
C ILE A 149 3.76 -10.27 14.22
N ASP A 150 3.94 -10.00 15.50
CA ASP A 150 4.98 -10.64 16.32
C ASP A 150 4.42 -11.93 16.92
N ASP A 151 4.95 -13.07 16.50
CA ASP A 151 4.47 -14.39 16.92
C ASP A 151 4.80 -14.71 18.38
N ASN A 152 5.73 -13.99 19.02
CA ASN A 152 6.06 -14.18 20.43
C ASN A 152 5.10 -13.43 21.37
N SER A 153 4.75 -12.19 21.02
CA SER A 153 3.89 -11.33 21.84
C SER A 153 2.43 -11.32 21.37
N ASN A 154 2.14 -11.83 20.17
CA ASN A 154 0.86 -11.71 19.47
C ASN A 154 0.44 -10.25 19.23
N VAL A 155 1.37 -9.29 19.31
CA VAL A 155 1.10 -7.89 18.97
C VAL A 155 0.99 -7.75 17.47
N GLN A 156 -0.04 -7.04 17.02
CA GLN A 156 -0.30 -6.73 15.63
C GLN A 156 -0.04 -5.24 15.37
N ASN A 157 1.03 -4.96 14.66
CA ASN A 157 1.32 -3.62 14.17
C ASN A 157 0.64 -3.43 12.81
N VAL A 158 -0.36 -2.56 12.75
CA VAL A 158 -1.16 -2.31 11.54
C VAL A 158 -0.84 -0.93 11.00
N ALA A 159 -0.33 -0.86 9.80
CA ALA A 159 0.03 0.41 9.16
C ALA A 159 -0.82 0.70 7.93
N PHE A 160 -1.38 1.89 7.87
CA PHE A 160 -2.11 2.46 6.74
C PHE A 160 -1.14 3.27 5.90
N VAL A 161 -0.83 2.78 4.69
CA VAL A 161 0.20 3.37 3.82
C VAL A 161 -0.43 3.99 2.58
N ASP A 162 -0.11 5.28 2.34
CA ASP A 162 -0.58 6.04 1.16
C ASP A 162 0.63 6.48 0.32
N PRO A 163 1.00 5.73 -0.76
CA PRO A 163 2.02 6.14 -1.71
C PRO A 163 1.53 7.29 -2.60
N LYS A 164 1.42 8.49 -2.04
CA LYS A 164 0.78 9.63 -2.70
C LYS A 164 1.68 10.84 -2.84
N GLY A 165 1.55 11.50 -4.01
CA GLY A 165 2.20 12.78 -4.22
C GLY A 165 1.71 13.87 -3.25
N LEU A 166 2.67 14.68 -2.77
CA LEU A 166 2.43 15.76 -1.82
C LEU A 166 2.09 17.11 -2.48
N ARG A 167 2.08 17.21 -3.81
CA ARG A 167 1.85 18.48 -4.53
C ARG A 167 0.53 19.15 -4.17
N ASN A 168 -0.49 18.37 -3.87
CA ASN A 168 -1.85 18.86 -3.53
C ASN A 168 -2.12 18.83 -2.02
N VAL A 169 -1.08 18.73 -1.20
CA VAL A 169 -1.17 18.76 0.26
C VAL A 169 -0.78 20.14 0.74
N SER A 170 -1.62 20.78 1.57
CA SER A 170 -1.50 22.18 1.94
C SER A 170 -0.46 22.49 3.04
N GLY A 171 0.41 21.55 3.39
CA GLY A 171 1.46 21.74 4.41
C GLY A 171 1.47 20.64 5.47
N MET A 172 2.36 20.78 6.45
CA MET A 172 2.67 19.78 7.47
C MET A 172 1.51 19.48 8.43
N GLU A 173 0.52 20.38 8.54
CA GLU A 173 -0.66 20.21 9.40
C GLU A 173 -1.88 19.66 8.63
N HIS A 174 -1.68 19.22 7.40
CA HIS A 174 -2.74 18.62 6.60
C HIS A 174 -3.30 17.36 7.29
N PRO A 175 -4.63 17.14 7.35
CA PRO A 175 -5.26 16.03 8.08
C PRO A 175 -4.65 14.66 7.76
N LYS A 176 -4.28 14.39 6.51
CA LYS A 176 -3.62 13.12 6.12
C LYS A 176 -2.24 12.95 6.75
N ILE A 177 -1.46 14.04 6.88
CA ILE A 177 -0.14 14.00 7.53
C ILE A 177 -0.33 13.82 9.03
N MET A 178 -1.29 14.53 9.62
CA MET A 178 -1.58 14.47 11.06
C MET A 178 -2.33 13.20 11.47
N PHE A 179 -2.77 12.39 10.53
CA PHE A 179 -3.57 11.21 10.81
C PHE A 179 -2.87 10.21 11.75
N HIS A 180 -1.53 10.10 11.68
CA HIS A 180 -0.75 9.27 12.61
C HIS A 180 -0.99 9.62 14.09
N LYS A 181 -1.26 10.90 14.41
CA LYS A 181 -1.62 11.32 15.78
C LYS A 181 -3.05 10.94 16.13
N VAL A 182 -3.98 11.11 15.20
CA VAL A 182 -5.38 10.71 15.40
C VAL A 182 -5.48 9.22 15.69
N LEU A 183 -4.72 8.39 14.99
CA LEU A 183 -4.64 6.95 15.27
C LEU A 183 -4.25 6.70 16.73
N LYS A 184 -3.13 7.26 17.18
CA LYS A 184 -2.57 7.04 18.52
C LYS A 184 -3.42 7.66 19.64
N GLU A 185 -3.83 8.91 19.47
CA GLU A 185 -4.46 9.68 20.54
C GLU A 185 -5.94 9.34 20.71
N LYS A 186 -6.59 8.87 19.67
CA LYS A 186 -8.04 8.66 19.64
C LYS A 186 -8.42 7.22 19.30
N ILE A 187 -8.05 6.74 18.12
CA ILE A 187 -8.53 5.45 17.60
C ILE A 187 -8.04 4.28 18.45
N GLU A 188 -6.77 4.23 18.81
CA GLU A 188 -6.24 3.18 19.70
C GLU A 188 -6.84 3.23 21.09
N LYS A 189 -7.05 4.43 21.65
CA LYS A 189 -7.67 4.57 22.97
C LYS A 189 -9.13 4.11 22.98
N GLU A 190 -9.87 4.36 21.90
CA GLU A 190 -11.24 3.88 21.76
C GLU A 190 -11.31 2.38 21.48
N LEU A 191 -10.34 1.84 20.74
CA LEU A 191 -10.20 0.40 20.50
C LEU A 191 -9.91 -0.33 21.81
N ASN A 192 -9.09 0.27 22.67
CA ASN A 192 -8.71 -0.27 23.99
C ASN A 192 -8.23 -1.72 23.94
N ASP A 193 -7.43 -2.05 22.92
CA ASP A 193 -6.85 -3.37 22.73
C ASP A 193 -5.32 -3.24 22.67
N PRO A 194 -4.60 -3.65 23.74
CA PRO A 194 -3.14 -3.51 23.80
C PRO A 194 -2.38 -4.44 22.84
N SER A 195 -3.06 -5.38 22.20
CA SER A 195 -2.46 -6.25 21.19
C SER A 195 -2.42 -5.62 19.80
N ILE A 196 -3.02 -4.43 19.61
CA ILE A 196 -3.09 -3.74 18.34
C ILE A 196 -2.39 -2.39 18.44
N ASP A 197 -1.39 -2.18 17.61
CA ASP A 197 -0.68 -0.91 17.44
C ASP A 197 -0.92 -0.36 16.04
N LEU A 198 -1.44 0.89 15.94
CA LEU A 198 -1.87 1.49 14.68
C LEU A 198 -0.90 2.56 14.20
N HIS A 199 -0.54 2.51 12.93
CA HIS A 199 0.38 3.45 12.28
C HIS A 199 -0.24 4.01 11.01
N SER A 200 0.23 5.19 10.58
CA SER A 200 -0.08 5.76 9.27
C SER A 200 1.18 6.36 8.67
N PHE A 201 1.40 6.07 7.40
CA PHE A 201 2.56 6.51 6.65
C PHE A 201 2.14 7.10 5.30
N ILE A 202 2.76 8.22 4.93
CA ILE A 202 2.72 8.75 3.57
C ILE A 202 4.07 8.49 2.94
N VAL A 203 4.07 7.84 1.76
CA VAL A 203 5.28 7.52 1.01
C VAL A 203 5.26 8.27 -0.31
N SER A 204 5.89 9.44 -0.36
CA SER A 204 5.74 10.36 -1.47
C SER A 204 6.61 10.00 -2.69
N PRO A 205 6.02 9.81 -3.89
CA PRO A 205 6.75 9.80 -5.14
C PRO A 205 7.15 11.20 -5.61
N THR A 206 6.59 12.28 -5.02
CA THR A 206 7.01 13.65 -5.31
C THR A 206 8.39 13.90 -4.72
N LYS A 207 9.30 14.43 -5.51
CA LYS A 207 10.63 14.82 -5.02
C LYS A 207 10.53 15.89 -3.95
N TYR A 208 11.39 15.81 -2.94
CA TYR A 208 11.45 16.79 -1.87
C TYR A 208 11.66 18.23 -2.41
N ASP A 209 12.52 18.39 -3.39
CA ASP A 209 12.78 19.69 -4.03
C ASP A 209 11.55 20.31 -4.73
N ASP A 210 10.59 19.50 -5.15
CA ASP A 210 9.35 19.99 -5.76
C ASP A 210 8.39 20.61 -4.72
N LEU A 211 8.68 20.47 -3.41
CA LEU A 211 7.89 21.03 -2.32
C LEU A 211 8.39 22.40 -1.83
N ARG A 212 9.18 23.11 -2.63
CA ARG A 212 9.73 24.44 -2.28
C ARG A 212 8.68 25.50 -1.94
N HIS A 213 7.44 25.29 -2.38
CA HIS A 213 6.31 26.16 -2.03
C HIS A 213 5.81 25.98 -0.58
N TRP A 214 6.25 24.91 0.09
CA TRP A 214 5.98 24.71 1.52
C TRP A 214 6.91 25.63 2.31
N ARG A 215 6.36 26.78 2.77
CA ARG A 215 7.13 27.80 3.47
C ARG A 215 7.71 27.28 4.78
N GLY A 216 8.98 27.58 5.02
CA GLY A 216 9.69 27.32 6.27
C GLY A 216 10.91 26.41 6.10
N THR A 217 11.58 26.13 7.19
CA THR A 217 12.77 25.24 7.28
C THR A 217 12.35 23.78 7.38
N THR A 218 11.48 23.29 6.48
CA THR A 218 11.14 21.87 6.44
C THR A 218 12.31 21.07 5.89
N THR A 219 12.68 20.00 6.58
CA THR A 219 13.71 19.07 6.16
C THR A 219 13.11 17.68 6.01
N ILE A 220 13.77 16.78 5.28
CA ILE A 220 13.35 15.37 5.19
C ILE A 220 13.18 14.79 6.60
N ALA A 221 14.09 15.11 7.53
CA ALA A 221 13.99 14.68 8.92
C ALA A 221 12.70 15.18 9.62
N SER A 222 12.24 16.41 9.30
CA SER A 222 10.98 16.93 9.86
C SER A 222 9.75 16.23 9.29
N PHE A 223 9.81 15.80 8.03
CA PHE A 223 8.78 14.96 7.41
C PHE A 223 8.77 13.56 8.03
N ASN A 224 9.93 12.94 8.19
CA ASN A 224 10.05 11.61 8.80
C ASN A 224 9.49 11.57 10.23
N LYS A 225 9.62 12.66 11.02
CA LYS A 225 8.99 12.78 12.35
C LYS A 225 7.45 12.72 12.30
N LYS A 226 6.86 13.03 11.15
CA LYS A 226 5.41 12.95 10.91
C LYS A 226 5.03 11.76 10.02
N ASN A 227 5.86 10.74 9.97
CA ASN A 227 5.64 9.52 9.19
C ASN A 227 5.44 9.79 7.67
N VAL A 228 6.12 10.80 7.15
CA VAL A 228 6.15 11.12 5.73
C VAL A 228 7.54 10.84 5.20
N TYR A 229 7.64 10.02 4.17
CA TYR A 229 8.89 9.56 3.55
C TYR A 229 8.89 9.85 2.05
N PHE A 230 10.09 9.91 1.44
CA PHE A 230 10.28 10.25 0.03
C PHE A 230 10.93 9.11 -0.73
N GLN A 231 10.22 8.56 -1.71
CA GLN A 231 10.71 7.43 -2.50
C GLN A 231 11.96 7.74 -3.32
N ASN A 232 12.14 8.98 -3.74
CA ASN A 232 13.27 9.39 -4.58
C ASN A 232 14.53 9.65 -3.76
N GLU A 233 14.43 10.37 -2.65
CA GLU A 233 15.55 10.80 -1.83
C GLU A 233 16.02 9.73 -0.85
N GLN A 234 15.10 8.88 -0.39
CA GLN A 234 15.40 7.84 0.60
C GLN A 234 15.47 6.43 0.00
N ALA A 235 15.16 6.30 -1.31
CA ALA A 235 15.13 5.01 -2.01
C ALA A 235 14.39 3.94 -1.19
N GLU A 236 15.00 2.75 -1.01
CA GLU A 236 14.41 1.67 -0.20
C GLU A 236 14.60 1.84 1.31
N GLU A 237 15.46 2.77 1.76
CA GLU A 237 15.80 2.97 3.18
C GLU A 237 14.59 3.39 4.02
N TYR A 238 13.63 4.12 3.44
CA TYR A 238 12.43 4.53 4.17
C TYR A 238 11.61 3.34 4.67
N VAL A 239 11.68 2.18 4.02
CA VAL A 239 10.96 0.97 4.47
C VAL A 239 11.49 0.54 5.84
N GLY A 240 12.81 0.52 6.02
CA GLY A 240 13.42 0.24 7.32
C GLY A 240 13.02 1.24 8.40
N LEU A 241 12.90 2.54 8.03
CA LEU A 241 12.43 3.58 8.94
C LEU A 241 10.96 3.38 9.33
N MET A 242 10.09 3.00 8.37
CA MET A 242 8.69 2.68 8.63
C MET A 242 8.56 1.48 9.59
N LEU A 243 9.21 0.36 9.25
CA LEU A 243 9.17 -0.86 10.07
C LEU A 243 9.77 -0.62 11.46
N GLY A 244 10.87 0.12 11.56
CA GLY A 244 11.45 0.51 12.85
C GLY A 244 10.50 1.34 13.72
N ARG A 245 9.56 2.09 13.12
CA ARG A 245 8.51 2.78 13.87
C ARG A 245 7.36 1.88 14.29
N MET A 246 7.06 0.84 13.52
CA MET A 246 6.05 -0.15 13.89
C MET A 246 6.52 -1.06 15.04
N LEU A 247 7.82 -1.12 15.31
CA LEU A 247 8.42 -2.00 16.33
C LEU A 247 8.83 -1.26 17.62
N GLN A 248 8.51 0.02 17.74
CA GLN A 248 8.77 0.85 18.95
C GLN A 248 7.62 0.77 19.94
#